data_e915c01d26a1052e8b3d558373d58584
#
_entry.id   e915c01d26a1052e8b3d558373d58584
#
_cell.length_a   1.000
_cell.length_b   1.000
_cell.length_c   1.000
_cell.angle_alpha   90.00
_cell.angle_beta   90.00
_cell.angle_gamma   90.00
#
_symmetry.space_group_name_H-M   'P 1'
#
loop_
_entity.id
_entity.type
_entity.pdbx_description
1 polymer ?
#
loop_
_entity_poly.entity_id
_entity_poly.type
_entity_poly.pdbx_seq_one_letter_code
_entity_poly.pdbx_strand_id
1 'polypeptide(L)'
;MNRTILLAIAMMMGIAMQAQGIRVNYKGTTPTITDFVTTYLSQEDDEEMIKGIWEDWESRQQGKALSNGASFTVDVKNGFIRYDKRYTANTYSYTEFCYWNCKDGKHKLLGVNRGCIEQGKPVTVQFTGLKFYTYDNQTKRMTQTLNTELGAGIHVRPEVTYALPQAGKDIMATIHAQQEVQILMKWNGTKFNQEQLGRPAGNVQVSASAHTGSFGENIKYKDDDYIRVYTAEQFLNALGSNRNVLVAKNTEINLTPILNDQSHFRTRYKMWMPDVSSGVAGGRETVVSEEVFDGRQLTLVNMKQLIIEGEQNSRIVVDPRYAFCLRFVDCNQCTVSNLTIGHTEGGYCQGGVIGVTRGWRNMVINSDLYGCGTYGLELEGTNSFSLYSSNIHDCTYGIMQLRNCEAVHSTHCDFFNNREYTLIESQGCVGTVFEDCRFYANWGDAALFNFDREFILMGCAVYHPTQNLGTMNLCDQPGAKNFFSENPLDKNIQSREIGPDGHYVNARGE
;
A
#
# COMPACT_ATOMS: atom_id res chain seq x y z
N MET A 1 -7.87 39.93 -9.83
CA MET A 1 -8.13 38.62 -9.15
C MET A 1 -6.94 37.74 -9.46
N ASN A 2 -6.14 37.35 -8.45
CA ASN A 2 -4.84 36.70 -8.62
C ASN A 2 -4.98 35.31 -9.27
N ARG A 3 -4.09 34.99 -10.22
CA ARG A 3 -3.97 33.66 -10.87
C ARG A 3 -3.94 32.50 -9.85
N THR A 4 -3.37 32.73 -8.67
CA THR A 4 -3.30 31.76 -7.56
C THR A 4 -4.68 31.44 -6.96
N ILE A 5 -5.59 32.41 -6.92
CA ILE A 5 -6.97 32.19 -6.44
C ILE A 5 -7.78 31.40 -7.46
N LEU A 6 -7.56 31.63 -8.76
CA LEU A 6 -8.19 30.84 -9.81
C LEU A 6 -7.74 29.37 -9.84
N LEU A 7 -6.43 29.12 -9.59
CA LEU A 7 -5.89 27.75 -9.46
C LEU A 7 -6.45 27.04 -8.21
N ALA A 8 -6.52 27.74 -7.07
CA ALA A 8 -7.08 27.17 -5.84
C ALA A 8 -8.59 26.86 -5.98
N ILE A 9 -9.33 27.69 -6.70
CA ILE A 9 -10.76 27.47 -7.00
C ILE A 9 -10.91 26.31 -8.00
N ALA A 10 -10.04 26.20 -9.00
CA ALA A 10 -10.04 25.09 -9.95
C ALA A 10 -9.64 23.76 -9.27
N MET A 11 -8.65 23.76 -8.36
CA MET A 11 -8.33 22.61 -7.53
C MET A 11 -9.47 22.21 -6.59
N MET A 12 -10.09 23.17 -5.92
CA MET A 12 -11.26 22.87 -5.05
C MET A 12 -12.46 22.37 -5.84
N MET A 13 -12.68 22.84 -7.08
CA MET A 13 -13.73 22.31 -7.95
C MET A 13 -13.36 20.90 -8.49
N GLY A 14 -12.11 20.61 -8.77
CA GLY A 14 -11.66 19.28 -9.18
C GLY A 14 -11.84 18.24 -8.06
N ILE A 15 -11.46 18.58 -6.82
CA ILE A 15 -11.65 17.74 -5.63
C ILE A 15 -13.16 17.57 -5.32
N ALA A 16 -13.96 18.62 -5.47
CA ALA A 16 -15.40 18.54 -5.28
C ALA A 16 -16.10 17.71 -6.37
N MET A 17 -15.58 17.65 -7.59
CA MET A 17 -16.13 16.79 -8.66
C MET A 17 -15.84 15.31 -8.44
N GLN A 18 -14.66 14.94 -7.94
CA GLN A 18 -14.36 13.53 -7.56
C GLN A 18 -15.21 13.06 -6.37
N ALA A 19 -15.49 13.93 -5.39
CA ALA A 19 -16.38 13.63 -4.27
C ALA A 19 -17.86 13.49 -4.67
N GLN A 20 -18.28 14.00 -5.83
CA GLN A 20 -19.69 13.95 -6.24
C GLN A 20 -20.10 12.67 -6.97
N GLY A 21 -19.20 11.78 -7.34
CA GLY A 21 -19.47 10.55 -8.09
C GLY A 21 -20.02 10.81 -9.51
N ILE A 22 -19.97 9.78 -10.34
CA ILE A 22 -20.37 9.83 -11.77
C ILE A 22 -21.88 9.55 -11.87
N ARG A 23 -22.63 10.42 -12.53
CA ARG A 23 -24.08 10.21 -12.74
C ARG A 23 -24.35 9.18 -13.83
N VAL A 24 -25.09 8.13 -13.48
CA VAL A 24 -25.52 7.08 -14.43
C VAL A 24 -26.85 7.50 -15.07
N ASN A 25 -26.86 7.68 -16.38
CA ASN A 25 -28.05 8.01 -17.16
C ASN A 25 -28.60 6.72 -17.80
N TYR A 26 -29.89 6.43 -17.58
CA TYR A 26 -30.54 5.24 -18.13
C TYR A 26 -32.01 5.47 -18.42
N LYS A 27 -32.56 4.65 -19.32
CA LYS A 27 -33.99 4.58 -19.62
C LYS A 27 -34.57 3.36 -18.91
N GLY A 28 -35.66 3.52 -18.17
CA GLY A 28 -36.32 2.44 -17.45
C GLY A 28 -36.29 2.63 -15.94
N THR A 29 -36.56 1.58 -15.18
CA THR A 29 -36.68 1.63 -13.72
C THR A 29 -35.34 1.42 -13.00
N THR A 30 -34.43 0.66 -13.60
CA THR A 30 -33.11 0.32 -13.04
C THR A 30 -32.06 0.31 -14.15
N PRO A 31 -30.81 0.71 -13.85
CA PRO A 31 -29.73 0.64 -14.82
C PRO A 31 -29.33 -0.80 -15.13
N THR A 32 -28.94 -1.03 -16.37
CA THR A 32 -28.36 -2.27 -16.88
C THR A 32 -26.84 -2.17 -16.94
N ILE A 33 -26.15 -3.28 -17.23
CA ILE A 33 -24.70 -3.27 -17.47
C ILE A 33 -24.31 -2.32 -18.61
N THR A 34 -25.15 -2.21 -19.64
CA THR A 34 -24.92 -1.30 -20.76
C THR A 34 -24.88 0.16 -20.31
N ASP A 35 -25.78 0.56 -19.41
CA ASP A 35 -25.83 1.93 -18.88
C ASP A 35 -24.59 2.24 -18.03
N PHE A 36 -24.14 1.30 -17.20
CA PHE A 36 -22.92 1.43 -16.41
C PHE A 36 -21.69 1.56 -17.31
N VAL A 37 -21.52 0.69 -18.29
CA VAL A 37 -20.38 0.70 -19.20
C VAL A 37 -20.38 1.98 -20.05
N THR A 38 -21.51 2.40 -20.58
CA THR A 38 -21.63 3.65 -21.32
C THR A 38 -21.22 4.83 -20.44
N THR A 39 -21.71 4.88 -19.21
CA THR A 39 -21.35 5.95 -18.26
C THR A 39 -19.87 5.92 -17.92
N TYR A 40 -19.31 4.75 -17.65
CA TYR A 40 -17.90 4.60 -17.30
C TYR A 40 -16.97 5.03 -18.45
N LEU A 41 -17.23 4.56 -19.67
CA LEU A 41 -16.42 4.85 -20.85
C LEU A 41 -16.58 6.30 -21.38
N SER A 42 -17.71 6.96 -21.09
CA SER A 42 -17.96 8.34 -21.52
C SER A 42 -17.28 9.39 -20.63
N GLN A 43 -16.59 8.98 -19.56
CA GLN A 43 -15.81 9.93 -18.79
C GLN A 43 -14.61 10.36 -19.64
N GLU A 44 -14.35 11.66 -19.63
CA GLU A 44 -13.12 12.20 -20.21
C GLU A 44 -11.96 11.74 -19.31
N ASP A 45 -11.41 10.59 -19.65
CA ASP A 45 -10.19 10.09 -19.04
C ASP A 45 -9.07 10.30 -20.07
N ASP A 46 -7.98 10.90 -19.67
CA ASP A 46 -6.81 11.15 -20.53
C ASP A 46 -6.12 9.84 -20.98
N GLU A 47 -6.59 8.70 -20.51
CA GLU A 47 -6.08 7.39 -20.91
C GLU A 47 -6.51 7.05 -22.36
N GLU A 48 -5.56 7.10 -23.28
CA GLU A 48 -5.73 6.79 -24.70
C GLU A 48 -6.45 5.45 -24.96
N MET A 49 -6.27 4.47 -24.06
CA MET A 49 -6.90 3.17 -24.13
C MET A 49 -8.42 3.22 -23.85
N ILE A 50 -8.87 4.02 -22.88
CA ILE A 50 -10.31 4.19 -22.59
C ILE A 50 -10.97 4.84 -23.79
N LYS A 51 -10.32 5.82 -24.38
CA LYS A 51 -10.79 6.49 -25.58
C LYS A 51 -11.00 5.50 -26.74
N GLY A 52 -10.05 4.61 -26.98
CA GLY A 52 -10.18 3.56 -28.01
C GLY A 52 -11.32 2.57 -27.73
N ILE A 53 -11.53 2.18 -26.46
CA ILE A 53 -12.68 1.33 -26.08
C ILE A 53 -14.00 2.09 -26.25
N TRP A 54 -14.03 3.38 -25.93
CA TRP A 54 -15.20 4.23 -26.10
C TRP A 54 -15.59 4.37 -27.58
N GLU A 55 -14.65 4.64 -28.47
CA GLU A 55 -14.88 4.74 -29.91
C GLU A 55 -15.43 3.43 -30.49
N ASP A 56 -14.90 2.28 -30.08
CA ASP A 56 -15.44 0.97 -30.48
C ASP A 56 -16.82 0.70 -29.87
N TRP A 57 -17.08 1.16 -28.63
CA TRP A 57 -18.37 1.03 -27.96
C TRP A 57 -19.46 1.85 -28.70
N GLU A 58 -19.15 3.11 -29.03
CA GLU A 58 -20.07 3.95 -29.86
C GLU A 58 -20.31 3.35 -31.23
N SER A 59 -19.26 2.87 -31.90
CA SER A 59 -19.37 2.22 -33.20
C SER A 59 -20.31 1.01 -33.15
N ARG A 60 -20.17 0.18 -32.13
CA ARG A 60 -21.07 -0.95 -31.87
C ARG A 60 -22.52 -0.48 -31.66
N GLN A 61 -22.73 0.55 -30.86
CA GLN A 61 -24.08 1.11 -30.58
C GLN A 61 -24.77 1.61 -31.88
N GLN A 62 -23.98 2.11 -32.83
CA GLN A 62 -24.43 2.62 -34.10
C GLN A 62 -24.48 1.56 -35.21
N GLY A 63 -24.19 0.28 -34.90
CA GLY A 63 -24.11 -0.79 -35.87
C GLY A 63 -22.96 -0.66 -36.86
N LYS A 64 -21.93 0.13 -36.55
CA LYS A 64 -20.71 0.32 -37.35
C LYS A 64 -19.68 -0.76 -37.10
N ALA A 65 -18.72 -0.90 -38.00
CA ALA A 65 -17.57 -1.78 -37.82
C ALA A 65 -16.69 -1.29 -36.68
N LEU A 66 -16.18 -2.23 -35.91
CA LEU A 66 -15.20 -1.98 -34.83
C LEU A 66 -13.80 -1.81 -35.41
N SER A 67 -12.91 -1.22 -34.65
CA SER A 67 -11.49 -1.16 -34.99
C SER A 67 -10.88 -2.55 -35.15
N ASN A 68 -9.84 -2.65 -35.99
CA ASN A 68 -9.22 -3.95 -36.31
C ASN A 68 -8.79 -4.70 -35.02
N GLY A 69 -9.16 -5.97 -34.93
CA GLY A 69 -8.88 -6.84 -33.77
C GLY A 69 -9.75 -6.58 -32.54
N ALA A 70 -10.70 -5.64 -32.57
CA ALA A 70 -11.64 -5.38 -31.48
C ALA A 70 -12.86 -6.29 -31.55
N SER A 71 -13.36 -6.70 -30.38
CA SER A 71 -14.62 -7.44 -30.25
C SER A 71 -15.28 -7.19 -28.91
N PHE A 72 -16.61 -7.34 -28.86
CA PHE A 72 -17.39 -7.27 -27.62
C PHE A 72 -18.21 -8.54 -27.41
N THR A 73 -18.14 -9.09 -26.20
CA THR A 73 -19.12 -10.03 -25.67
C THR A 73 -20.05 -9.26 -24.75
N VAL A 74 -21.35 -9.26 -25.05
CA VAL A 74 -22.37 -8.52 -24.28
C VAL A 74 -23.44 -9.49 -23.77
N ASP A 75 -23.51 -9.67 -22.47
CA ASP A 75 -24.52 -10.49 -21.78
C ASP A 75 -25.32 -9.62 -20.80
N VAL A 76 -26.30 -8.91 -21.32
CA VAL A 76 -27.15 -7.99 -20.52
C VAL A 76 -27.93 -8.76 -19.45
N LYS A 77 -28.35 -9.98 -19.74
CA LYS A 77 -29.12 -10.82 -18.80
C LYS A 77 -28.33 -11.14 -17.53
N ASN A 78 -27.06 -11.44 -17.67
CA ASN A 78 -26.18 -11.77 -16.56
C ASN A 78 -25.38 -10.56 -16.04
N GLY A 79 -25.55 -9.37 -16.66
CA GLY A 79 -24.89 -8.15 -16.21
C GLY A 79 -23.40 -8.14 -16.49
N PHE A 80 -22.98 -8.67 -17.65
CA PHE A 80 -21.57 -8.82 -18.03
C PHE A 80 -21.31 -8.24 -19.42
N ILE A 81 -20.19 -7.53 -19.56
CA ILE A 81 -19.63 -7.10 -20.85
C ILE A 81 -18.13 -7.34 -20.82
N ARG A 82 -17.59 -7.84 -21.93
CA ARG A 82 -16.15 -7.96 -22.14
C ARG A 82 -15.79 -7.34 -23.49
N TYR A 83 -14.76 -6.52 -23.49
CA TYR A 83 -14.09 -6.00 -24.67
C TYR A 83 -12.74 -6.69 -24.80
N ASP A 84 -12.42 -7.18 -25.99
CA ASP A 84 -11.12 -7.74 -26.34
C ASP A 84 -10.53 -6.93 -27.50
N LYS A 85 -9.25 -6.59 -27.41
CA LYS A 85 -8.46 -5.95 -28.46
C LYS A 85 -7.24 -6.82 -28.77
N ARG A 86 -7.23 -7.43 -29.92
CA ARG A 86 -6.17 -8.34 -30.35
C ARG A 86 -5.21 -7.61 -31.29
N TYR A 87 -3.92 -7.62 -30.96
CA TYR A 87 -2.85 -7.02 -31.74
C TYR A 87 -2.11 -8.07 -32.56
N THR A 88 -1.85 -9.23 -31.98
CA THR A 88 -1.29 -10.43 -32.62
C THR A 88 -1.98 -11.68 -32.09
N ALA A 89 -1.57 -12.87 -32.56
CA ALA A 89 -2.12 -14.13 -32.05
C ALA A 89 -1.91 -14.30 -30.54
N ASN A 90 -0.79 -13.81 -30.02
CA ASN A 90 -0.37 -14.00 -28.61
C ASN A 90 -0.30 -12.69 -27.81
N THR A 91 -0.71 -11.55 -28.40
CA THR A 91 -0.71 -10.23 -27.73
C THR A 91 -2.08 -9.59 -27.86
N TYR A 92 -2.74 -9.36 -26.74
CA TYR A 92 -4.07 -8.74 -26.68
C TYR A 92 -4.32 -8.09 -25.31
N SER A 93 -5.21 -7.11 -25.29
CA SER A 93 -5.76 -6.55 -24.06
C SER A 93 -7.24 -6.88 -23.95
N TYR A 94 -7.73 -6.88 -22.71
CA TYR A 94 -9.16 -7.06 -22.46
C TYR A 94 -9.63 -6.16 -21.32
N THR A 95 -10.93 -5.84 -21.37
CA THR A 95 -11.62 -5.14 -20.28
C THR A 95 -12.96 -5.84 -20.03
N GLU A 96 -13.17 -6.26 -18.78
CA GLU A 96 -14.40 -6.91 -18.33
C GLU A 96 -15.17 -5.98 -17.41
N PHE A 97 -16.48 -6.00 -17.52
CA PHE A 97 -17.42 -5.28 -16.69
C PHE A 97 -18.46 -6.26 -16.17
N CYS A 98 -18.70 -6.21 -14.87
CA CYS A 98 -19.76 -6.98 -14.23
C CYS A 98 -20.38 -6.17 -13.10
N TYR A 99 -21.67 -6.36 -12.79
CA TYR A 99 -22.23 -5.71 -11.62
C TYR A 99 -22.97 -6.68 -10.70
N TRP A 100 -22.95 -6.36 -9.42
CA TRP A 100 -23.64 -7.09 -8.37
C TRP A 100 -24.71 -6.23 -7.73
N ASN A 101 -25.83 -6.86 -7.33
CA ASN A 101 -26.79 -6.22 -6.46
C ASN A 101 -26.31 -6.37 -5.00
N CYS A 102 -26.29 -5.26 -4.27
CA CYS A 102 -25.97 -5.29 -2.84
C CYS A 102 -27.17 -5.78 -2.03
N LYS A 103 -26.88 -6.41 -0.87
CA LYS A 103 -27.90 -7.00 0.01
C LYS A 103 -28.88 -5.96 0.59
N ASP A 104 -28.46 -4.71 0.68
CA ASP A 104 -29.26 -3.60 1.18
C ASP A 104 -30.39 -3.17 0.23
N GLY A 105 -30.39 -3.66 -1.03
CA GLY A 105 -31.33 -3.28 -2.07
C GLY A 105 -31.22 -1.83 -2.56
N LYS A 106 -30.31 -1.04 -1.98
CA LYS A 106 -30.11 0.38 -2.29
C LYS A 106 -28.94 0.62 -3.22
N HIS A 107 -27.95 -0.26 -3.20
CA HIS A 107 -26.71 -0.12 -3.94
C HIS A 107 -26.51 -1.26 -4.96
N LYS A 108 -25.71 -0.95 -5.97
CA LYS A 108 -25.12 -1.92 -6.88
C LYS A 108 -23.62 -1.70 -6.92
N LEU A 109 -22.86 -2.76 -7.11
CA LEU A 109 -21.41 -2.71 -7.24
C LEU A 109 -21.04 -3.01 -8.69
N LEU A 110 -20.38 -2.09 -9.39
CA LEU A 110 -19.78 -2.32 -10.70
C LEU A 110 -18.31 -2.68 -10.51
N GLY A 111 -17.88 -3.82 -11.05
CA GLY A 111 -16.48 -4.20 -11.19
C GLY A 111 -15.99 -3.95 -12.60
N VAL A 112 -14.78 -3.40 -12.71
CA VAL A 112 -14.06 -3.19 -13.96
C VAL A 112 -12.71 -3.85 -13.84
N ASN A 113 -12.47 -4.86 -14.66
CA ASN A 113 -11.21 -5.60 -14.70
C ASN A 113 -10.52 -5.39 -16.03
N ARG A 114 -9.25 -4.99 -16.01
CA ARG A 114 -8.43 -4.82 -17.21
C ARG A 114 -7.22 -5.71 -17.16
N GLY A 115 -6.93 -6.36 -18.26
CA GLY A 115 -5.75 -7.20 -18.40
C GLY A 115 -5.08 -7.01 -19.74
N CYS A 116 -3.80 -7.32 -19.77
CA CYS A 116 -2.96 -7.34 -20.96
C CYS A 116 -2.19 -8.65 -21.01
N ILE A 117 -2.14 -9.26 -22.19
CA ILE A 117 -1.39 -10.49 -22.46
C ILE A 117 -0.36 -10.17 -23.54
N GLU A 118 0.92 -10.37 -23.24
CA GLU A 118 2.00 -10.25 -24.21
C GLU A 118 2.71 -11.59 -24.35
N GLN A 119 2.91 -12.03 -25.59
CA GLN A 119 3.52 -13.32 -25.90
C GLN A 119 2.88 -14.50 -25.13
N GLY A 120 1.57 -14.42 -24.89
CA GLY A 120 0.81 -15.45 -24.17
C GLY A 120 0.93 -15.41 -22.63
N LYS A 121 1.62 -14.41 -22.08
CA LYS A 121 1.75 -14.23 -20.63
C LYS A 121 1.03 -12.95 -20.16
N PRO A 122 0.40 -12.96 -18.99
CA PRO A 122 -0.15 -11.74 -18.42
C PRO A 122 0.95 -10.75 -18.11
N VAL A 123 0.66 -9.48 -18.37
CA VAL A 123 1.54 -8.35 -18.05
C VAL A 123 0.76 -7.28 -17.32
N THR A 124 1.39 -6.71 -16.28
CA THR A 124 0.84 -5.56 -15.56
C THR A 124 1.36 -4.28 -16.22
N VAL A 125 0.47 -3.43 -16.67
CA VAL A 125 0.76 -2.10 -17.15
C VAL A 125 -0.08 -1.11 -16.34
N GLN A 126 0.19 0.19 -16.42
CA GLN A 126 -0.41 1.23 -15.58
C GLN A 126 -1.95 1.15 -15.44
N PHE A 127 -2.63 0.62 -16.43
CA PHE A 127 -4.09 0.55 -16.49
C PHE A 127 -4.67 -0.85 -16.20
N THR A 128 -3.84 -1.88 -15.95
CA THR A 128 -4.34 -3.23 -15.63
C THR A 128 -4.79 -3.34 -14.17
N GLY A 129 -5.69 -4.27 -13.91
CA GLY A 129 -6.18 -4.58 -12.58
C GLY A 129 -7.69 -4.44 -12.41
N LEU A 130 -8.13 -4.65 -11.20
CA LEU A 130 -9.54 -4.67 -10.79
C LEU A 130 -9.88 -3.38 -10.04
N LYS A 131 -10.93 -2.69 -10.49
CA LYS A 131 -11.49 -1.50 -9.83
C LYS A 131 -12.97 -1.71 -9.56
N PHE A 132 -13.50 -1.11 -8.50
CA PHE A 132 -14.92 -1.15 -8.18
C PHE A 132 -15.54 0.25 -8.06
N TYR A 133 -16.83 0.33 -8.37
CA TYR A 133 -17.65 1.53 -8.22
C TYR A 133 -18.97 1.17 -7.57
N THR A 134 -19.29 1.80 -6.45
CA THR A 134 -20.59 1.64 -5.80
C THR A 134 -21.58 2.63 -6.42
N TYR A 135 -22.67 2.10 -6.97
CA TYR A 135 -23.80 2.87 -7.49
C TYR A 135 -24.91 2.94 -6.44
N ASP A 136 -25.38 4.14 -6.17
CA ASP A 136 -26.50 4.41 -5.27
C ASP A 136 -27.78 4.67 -6.08
N ASN A 137 -28.82 3.87 -5.81
CA ASN A 137 -30.11 3.93 -6.51
C ASN A 137 -30.87 5.26 -6.27
N GLN A 138 -30.63 5.93 -5.15
CA GLN A 138 -31.32 7.17 -4.78
C GLN A 138 -30.69 8.37 -5.50
N THR A 139 -29.38 8.49 -5.41
CA THR A 139 -28.64 9.60 -6.04
C THR A 139 -28.39 9.39 -7.53
N LYS A 140 -28.50 8.15 -8.00
CA LYS A 140 -28.17 7.69 -9.37
C LYS A 140 -26.72 7.98 -9.74
N ARG A 141 -25.82 7.89 -8.77
CA ARG A 141 -24.39 8.13 -8.94
C ARG A 141 -23.58 6.90 -8.60
N MET A 142 -22.46 6.70 -9.28
CA MET A 142 -21.47 5.71 -8.94
C MET A 142 -20.19 6.41 -8.47
N THR A 143 -19.62 5.90 -7.38
CA THR A 143 -18.40 6.40 -6.76
C THR A 143 -17.40 5.27 -6.67
N GLN A 144 -16.14 5.54 -6.93
CA GLN A 144 -15.10 4.52 -6.80
C GLN A 144 -15.03 4.03 -5.34
N THR A 145 -14.91 2.71 -5.19
CA THR A 145 -14.81 2.02 -3.88
C THR A 145 -13.50 1.24 -3.86
N LEU A 146 -12.79 1.31 -2.77
CA LEU A 146 -11.51 0.61 -2.64
C LEU A 146 -11.70 -0.91 -2.61
N ASN A 147 -10.79 -1.63 -3.26
CA ASN A 147 -10.81 -3.11 -3.27
C ASN A 147 -10.70 -3.70 -1.86
N THR A 148 -9.96 -3.04 -0.98
CA THR A 148 -9.77 -3.43 0.43
C THR A 148 -11.06 -3.33 1.23
N GLU A 149 -11.86 -2.27 1.05
CA GLU A 149 -13.16 -2.11 1.69
C GLU A 149 -14.13 -3.24 1.33
N LEU A 150 -13.99 -3.75 0.12
CA LEU A 150 -14.82 -4.84 -0.41
C LEU A 150 -14.24 -6.23 -0.12
N GLY A 151 -13.10 -6.35 0.57
CA GLY A 151 -12.43 -7.63 0.78
C GLY A 151 -11.89 -8.26 -0.52
N ALA A 152 -11.71 -7.44 -1.57
CA ALA A 152 -11.22 -7.87 -2.88
C ALA A 152 -9.75 -7.46 -3.13
N GLY A 153 -9.07 -6.86 -2.14
CA GLY A 153 -7.66 -6.54 -2.25
C GLY A 153 -6.82 -7.81 -2.25
N ILE A 154 -5.99 -7.98 -3.29
CA ILE A 154 -4.93 -8.99 -3.33
C ILE A 154 -3.63 -8.22 -3.50
N HIS A 155 -2.84 -8.21 -2.46
CA HIS A 155 -1.55 -7.52 -2.42
C HIS A 155 -0.43 -8.56 -2.46
N VAL A 156 -0.08 -8.99 -3.66
CA VAL A 156 1.01 -9.96 -3.88
C VAL A 156 1.96 -9.44 -4.96
N ARG A 157 3.25 -9.73 -4.88
CA ARG A 157 4.24 -9.33 -5.90
C ARG A 157 4.09 -10.07 -7.24
N PRO A 158 3.78 -11.38 -7.29
CA PRO A 158 3.48 -12.00 -8.57
C PRO A 158 2.29 -11.33 -9.23
N GLU A 159 2.31 -11.28 -10.57
CA GLU A 159 1.19 -10.72 -11.31
C GLU A 159 -0.12 -11.39 -10.93
N VAL A 160 -1.15 -10.58 -10.71
CA VAL A 160 -2.49 -11.05 -10.42
C VAL A 160 -3.39 -10.71 -11.59
N THR A 161 -4.02 -11.73 -12.17
CA THR A 161 -5.09 -11.55 -13.13
C THR A 161 -6.43 -11.89 -12.50
N TYR A 162 -7.46 -11.17 -12.90
CA TYR A 162 -8.82 -11.41 -12.44
C TYR A 162 -9.67 -11.86 -13.60
N ALA A 163 -10.69 -12.66 -13.32
CA ALA A 163 -11.77 -12.98 -14.25
C ALA A 163 -13.09 -12.64 -13.57
N LEU A 164 -13.81 -11.67 -14.13
CA LEU A 164 -15.14 -11.33 -13.65
C LEU A 164 -16.17 -12.38 -14.09
N PRO A 165 -17.19 -12.67 -13.28
CA PRO A 165 -18.15 -13.72 -13.60
C PRO A 165 -19.10 -13.27 -14.72
N GLN A 166 -19.11 -13.99 -15.84
CA GLN A 166 -20.18 -13.89 -16.84
C GLN A 166 -21.46 -14.58 -16.31
N ALA A 167 -21.30 -15.62 -15.52
CA ALA A 167 -22.39 -16.29 -14.81
C ALA A 167 -21.97 -16.52 -13.36
N GLY A 168 -22.93 -16.36 -12.43
CA GLY A 168 -22.62 -16.47 -10.99
C GLY A 168 -22.31 -15.12 -10.37
N LYS A 169 -21.53 -15.13 -9.28
CA LYS A 169 -21.25 -13.92 -8.47
C LYS A 169 -19.78 -13.80 -8.03
N ASP A 170 -18.99 -14.83 -8.24
CA ASP A 170 -17.68 -14.96 -7.64
C ASP A 170 -16.58 -14.59 -8.65
N ILE A 171 -15.60 -13.83 -8.21
CA ILE A 171 -14.44 -13.44 -9.03
C ILE A 171 -13.36 -14.49 -8.84
N MET A 172 -12.73 -14.90 -9.93
CA MET A 172 -11.52 -15.71 -9.87
C MET A 172 -10.31 -14.81 -10.01
N ALA A 173 -9.42 -14.84 -9.03
CA ALA A 173 -8.10 -14.23 -9.13
C ALA A 173 -7.04 -15.32 -9.28
N THR A 174 -6.10 -15.10 -10.19
CA THR A 174 -4.96 -16.01 -10.41
C THR A 174 -3.67 -15.24 -10.15
N ILE A 175 -2.90 -15.73 -9.18
CA ILE A 175 -1.57 -15.20 -8.86
C ILE A 175 -0.57 -16.00 -9.66
N HIS A 176 0.17 -15.32 -10.55
CA HIS A 176 1.15 -15.94 -11.48
C HIS A 176 2.54 -16.03 -10.84
N ALA A 177 2.64 -16.82 -9.76
CA ALA A 177 3.91 -17.18 -9.12
C ALA A 177 4.57 -18.37 -9.83
N GLN A 178 5.71 -18.87 -9.32
CA GLN A 178 6.33 -20.12 -9.81
C GLN A 178 5.36 -21.30 -9.78
N GLN A 179 4.44 -21.31 -8.82
CA GLN A 179 3.25 -22.16 -8.83
C GLN A 179 2.03 -21.22 -8.83
N GLU A 180 1.17 -21.36 -9.83
CA GLU A 180 -0.05 -20.56 -9.90
C GLU A 180 -0.96 -20.84 -8.70
N VAL A 181 -1.45 -19.78 -8.09
CA VAL A 181 -2.41 -19.84 -6.99
C VAL A 181 -3.72 -19.22 -7.45
N GLN A 182 -4.81 -19.94 -7.29
CA GLN A 182 -6.15 -19.45 -7.59
C GLN A 182 -6.89 -19.09 -6.30
N ILE A 183 -7.49 -17.90 -6.29
CA ILE A 183 -8.31 -17.39 -5.20
C ILE A 183 -9.71 -17.15 -5.73
N LEU A 184 -10.68 -17.81 -5.12
CA LEU A 184 -12.09 -17.56 -5.36
C LEU A 184 -12.58 -16.48 -4.39
N MET A 185 -13.01 -15.34 -4.93
CA MET A 185 -13.61 -14.25 -4.17
C MET A 185 -15.12 -14.38 -4.21
N LYS A 186 -15.71 -14.89 -3.13
CA LYS A 186 -17.15 -15.15 -3.00
C LYS A 186 -17.92 -13.91 -2.57
N TRP A 187 -18.83 -13.44 -3.42
CA TRP A 187 -19.67 -12.29 -3.10
C TRP A 187 -20.79 -12.66 -2.11
N ASN A 188 -20.84 -12.00 -0.95
CA ASN A 188 -21.86 -12.23 0.08
C ASN A 188 -23.01 -11.21 0.09
N GLY A 189 -23.00 -10.26 -0.85
CA GLY A 189 -23.98 -9.17 -0.95
C GLY A 189 -23.50 -7.85 -0.35
N THR A 190 -22.35 -7.83 0.33
CA THR A 190 -21.74 -6.64 0.92
C THR A 190 -20.25 -6.55 0.60
N LYS A 191 -19.54 -7.69 0.68
CA LYS A 191 -18.11 -7.79 0.41
C LYS A 191 -17.75 -9.17 -0.15
N PHE A 192 -16.54 -9.30 -0.64
CA PHE A 192 -15.97 -10.55 -1.09
C PHE A 192 -15.26 -11.26 0.07
N ASN A 193 -15.48 -12.56 0.18
CA ASN A 193 -14.71 -13.45 1.06
C ASN A 193 -13.76 -14.27 0.19
N GLN A 194 -12.47 -14.21 0.47
CA GLN A 194 -11.44 -14.90 -0.32
C GLN A 194 -11.29 -16.34 0.16
N GLU A 195 -11.21 -17.29 -0.78
CA GLU A 195 -10.95 -18.70 -0.55
C GLU A 195 -9.91 -19.19 -1.56
N GLN A 196 -8.79 -19.67 -1.07
CA GLN A 196 -7.76 -20.24 -1.95
C GLN A 196 -8.23 -21.62 -2.46
N LEU A 197 -8.20 -21.80 -3.78
CA LEU A 197 -8.54 -23.04 -4.44
C LEU A 197 -7.28 -23.88 -4.69
N GLY A 198 -7.30 -25.12 -4.21
CA GLY A 198 -6.17 -26.05 -4.35
C GLY A 198 -5.06 -25.75 -3.34
N ARG A 199 -4.58 -26.79 -2.68
CA ARG A 199 -3.29 -26.72 -1.98
C ARG A 199 -2.21 -27.16 -2.94
N PRO A 200 -1.22 -26.32 -3.30
CA PRO A 200 0.07 -26.82 -3.65
C PRO A 200 0.60 -27.59 -2.43
N ALA A 201 1.25 -28.71 -2.65
CA ALA A 201 1.96 -29.41 -1.58
C ALA A 201 3.10 -28.50 -1.09
N GLY A 202 2.85 -27.71 -0.05
CA GLY A 202 3.74 -26.69 0.51
C GLY A 202 2.91 -25.45 0.86
N ASN A 203 2.87 -25.11 2.14
CA ASN A 203 2.08 -24.03 2.70
C ASN A 203 2.34 -22.68 2.01
N VAL A 204 1.51 -22.28 1.05
CA VAL A 204 1.35 -20.88 0.67
C VAL A 204 0.07 -20.40 1.33
N GLN A 205 0.16 -19.85 2.53
CA GLN A 205 -0.90 -19.03 3.08
C GLN A 205 -0.87 -17.68 2.38
N VAL A 206 -1.90 -17.38 1.59
CA VAL A 206 -2.13 -16.03 1.08
C VAL A 206 -2.73 -15.22 2.25
N SER A 207 -1.87 -14.60 3.02
CA SER A 207 -2.28 -13.48 3.88
C SER A 207 -2.33 -12.22 3.03
N ALA A 208 -3.23 -11.31 3.36
CA ALA A 208 -3.45 -10.04 2.67
C ALA A 208 -2.30 -9.03 2.86
N SER A 209 -1.07 -9.48 2.70
CA SER A 209 0.14 -8.66 2.53
C SER A 209 1.28 -9.63 2.26
N ALA A 210 1.52 -9.93 1.01
CA ALA A 210 2.60 -10.82 0.69
C ALA A 210 3.74 -10.07 0.03
N HIS A 211 4.52 -9.41 0.84
CA HIS A 211 5.95 -9.40 0.60
C HIS A 211 6.53 -10.61 1.33
N THR A 212 6.35 -11.78 0.75
CA THR A 212 7.09 -12.95 1.16
C THR A 212 8.37 -13.08 0.35
N GLY A 213 9.25 -12.10 0.44
CA GLY A 213 10.61 -12.47 0.72
C GLY A 213 10.54 -13.02 2.13
N SER A 214 10.96 -14.23 2.36
CA SER A 214 10.79 -14.89 3.65
C SER A 214 11.62 -14.21 4.73
N PHE A 215 11.12 -13.08 5.21
CA PHE A 215 11.67 -12.46 6.41
C PHE A 215 11.60 -13.51 7.52
N GLY A 216 12.73 -13.94 8.01
CA GLY A 216 12.84 -14.88 9.12
C GLY A 216 12.77 -16.38 8.81
N GLU A 217 12.67 -16.84 7.54
CA GLU A 217 12.57 -18.28 7.24
C GLU A 217 13.71 -19.14 7.77
N ASN A 218 14.89 -18.60 7.89
CA ASN A 218 16.09 -19.33 8.30
C ASN A 218 16.63 -18.94 9.67
N ILE A 219 15.97 -18.04 10.40
CA ILE A 219 16.41 -17.58 11.71
C ILE A 219 15.95 -18.60 12.77
N LYS A 220 16.90 -19.17 13.49
CA LYS A 220 16.63 -20.03 14.65
C LYS A 220 16.69 -19.20 15.92
N TYR A 221 15.52 -18.96 16.53
CA TYR A 221 15.40 -18.28 17.81
C TYR A 221 15.62 -19.24 18.96
N LYS A 222 16.43 -18.84 19.95
CA LYS A 222 16.54 -19.56 21.22
C LYS A 222 15.46 -19.03 22.15
N ASP A 223 14.58 -19.88 22.60
CA ASP A 223 13.44 -19.49 23.45
C ASP A 223 13.87 -18.78 24.75
N ASP A 224 15.06 -19.08 25.29
CA ASP A 224 15.57 -18.46 26.50
C ASP A 224 15.96 -16.98 26.33
N ASP A 225 16.19 -16.51 25.10
CA ASP A 225 16.64 -15.15 24.81
C ASP A 225 15.47 -14.22 24.46
N TYR A 226 14.24 -14.74 24.26
CA TYR A 226 13.10 -14.01 23.76
C TYR A 226 11.84 -14.23 24.58
N ILE A 227 11.05 -13.15 24.76
CA ILE A 227 9.68 -13.23 25.27
C ILE A 227 8.76 -13.42 24.06
N ARG A 228 8.36 -14.66 23.80
CA ARG A 228 7.46 -14.99 22.68
C ARG A 228 6.02 -14.57 22.95
N VAL A 229 5.38 -13.88 22.00
CA VAL A 229 4.03 -13.32 22.17
C VAL A 229 3.11 -13.72 21.02
N TYR A 230 1.83 -13.93 21.34
CA TYR A 230 0.78 -14.38 20.42
C TYR A 230 -0.43 -13.44 20.43
N THR A 231 -0.53 -12.53 21.38
CA THR A 231 -1.66 -11.62 21.54
C THR A 231 -1.19 -10.21 21.84
N ALA A 232 -2.04 -9.21 21.58
CA ALA A 232 -1.75 -7.81 21.89
C ALA A 232 -1.48 -7.59 23.38
N GLU A 233 -2.17 -8.32 24.27
CA GLU A 233 -1.92 -8.23 25.71
C GLU A 233 -0.55 -8.77 26.09
N GLN A 234 -0.17 -9.95 25.56
CA GLN A 234 1.17 -10.50 25.78
C GLN A 234 2.25 -9.57 25.23
N PHE A 235 2.02 -9.00 24.04
CA PHE A 235 2.93 -8.04 23.42
C PHE A 235 3.15 -6.82 24.32
N LEU A 236 2.09 -6.14 24.77
CA LEU A 236 2.20 -4.99 25.66
C LEU A 236 2.88 -5.32 27.01
N ASN A 237 2.66 -6.52 27.53
CA ASN A 237 3.28 -6.96 28.79
C ASN A 237 4.76 -7.32 28.63
N ALA A 238 5.18 -7.67 27.41
CA ALA A 238 6.57 -7.98 27.10
C ALA A 238 7.43 -6.74 26.89
N LEU A 239 6.83 -5.59 26.50
CA LEU A 239 7.56 -4.35 26.21
C LEU A 239 8.33 -3.84 27.43
N GLY A 240 9.55 -3.36 27.20
CA GLY A 240 10.42 -2.78 28.24
C GLY A 240 11.86 -2.70 27.78
N SER A 241 12.69 -1.90 28.47
CA SER A 241 14.12 -1.81 28.17
C SER A 241 14.85 -3.12 28.40
N ASN A 242 15.87 -3.39 27.57
CA ASN A 242 16.69 -4.59 27.61
C ASN A 242 15.85 -5.89 27.44
N ARG A 243 14.82 -5.86 26.63
CA ARG A 243 13.97 -7.00 26.34
C ARG A 243 13.97 -7.34 24.86
N ASN A 244 13.91 -8.63 24.58
CA ASN A 244 13.73 -9.16 23.25
C ASN A 244 12.33 -9.76 23.17
N VAL A 245 11.46 -9.12 22.38
CA VAL A 245 10.06 -9.53 22.18
C VAL A 245 9.96 -10.20 20.82
N LEU A 246 9.46 -11.42 20.76
CA LEU A 246 9.31 -12.19 19.54
C LEU A 246 7.83 -12.43 19.23
N VAL A 247 7.33 -11.79 18.19
CA VAL A 247 5.99 -12.07 17.67
C VAL A 247 6.01 -13.43 16.97
N ALA A 248 5.18 -14.35 17.46
CA ALA A 248 5.19 -15.73 17.02
C ALA A 248 4.82 -15.87 15.53
N LYS A 249 5.28 -16.97 14.94
CA LYS A 249 5.00 -17.32 13.54
C LYS A 249 3.50 -17.32 13.22
N ASN A 250 3.15 -16.74 12.07
CA ASN A 250 1.79 -16.64 11.55
C ASN A 250 0.82 -15.92 12.52
N THR A 251 1.33 -15.01 13.33
CA THR A 251 0.54 -14.23 14.29
C THR A 251 0.32 -12.82 13.76
N GLU A 252 -0.92 -12.37 13.76
CA GLU A 252 -1.29 -10.96 13.59
C GLU A 252 -1.70 -10.36 14.92
N ILE A 253 -1.01 -9.31 15.34
CA ILE A 253 -1.33 -8.54 16.54
C ILE A 253 -2.00 -7.23 16.12
N ASN A 254 -3.34 -7.17 16.24
CA ASN A 254 -4.04 -5.90 16.14
C ASN A 254 -4.03 -5.21 17.52
N LEU A 255 -3.40 -4.03 17.58
CA LEU A 255 -3.25 -3.28 18.82
C LEU A 255 -4.47 -2.46 19.18
N THR A 256 -5.38 -2.18 18.25
CA THR A 256 -6.49 -1.25 18.46
C THR A 256 -7.42 -1.63 19.61
N PRO A 257 -7.89 -2.87 19.75
CA PRO A 257 -8.80 -3.22 20.84
C PRO A 257 -8.20 -2.97 22.22
N ILE A 258 -6.92 -3.32 22.41
CA ILE A 258 -6.27 -3.18 23.72
C ILE A 258 -5.87 -1.73 24.00
N LEU A 259 -5.51 -0.96 22.96
CA LEU A 259 -5.22 0.47 23.11
C LEU A 259 -6.47 1.27 23.54
N ASN A 260 -7.65 0.80 23.20
CA ASN A 260 -8.93 1.39 23.59
C ASN A 260 -9.39 0.93 24.98
N ASP A 261 -8.75 -0.06 25.59
CA ASP A 261 -9.09 -0.50 26.96
C ASP A 261 -8.32 0.32 28.02
N GLN A 262 -8.97 1.36 28.55
CA GLN A 262 -8.39 2.23 29.56
C GLN A 262 -7.94 1.45 30.82
N SER A 263 -8.62 0.39 31.17
CA SER A 263 -8.32 -0.39 32.39
C SER A 263 -6.95 -1.06 32.28
N HIS A 264 -6.57 -1.49 31.09
CA HIS A 264 -5.29 -2.10 30.79
C HIS A 264 -4.09 -1.16 31.06
N PHE A 265 -4.25 0.15 30.90
CA PHE A 265 -3.23 1.17 31.04
C PHE A 265 -3.12 1.78 32.46
N ARG A 266 -3.71 1.16 33.47
CA ARG A 266 -3.61 1.59 34.89
C ARG A 266 -2.44 0.95 35.64
N THR A 267 -1.67 0.10 35.00
CA THR A 267 -0.53 -0.59 35.62
C THR A 267 0.73 0.28 35.61
N ARG A 268 1.75 -0.11 36.39
CA ARG A 268 2.95 0.71 36.72
C ARG A 268 3.65 1.36 35.51
N TYR A 269 3.74 0.71 34.37
CA TYR A 269 4.48 1.18 33.18
C TYR A 269 3.55 1.47 31.99
N LYS A 270 2.25 1.51 32.21
CA LYS A 270 1.25 1.76 31.16
C LYS A 270 0.43 2.97 31.52
N MET A 271 0.35 3.91 30.60
CA MET A 271 -0.33 5.19 30.79
C MET A 271 -1.35 5.43 29.68
N TRP A 272 -2.42 6.07 30.08
CA TRP A 272 -3.44 6.57 29.17
C TRP A 272 -3.34 8.09 29.11
N MET A 273 -2.93 8.63 27.95
CA MET A 273 -2.63 10.04 27.79
C MET A 273 -3.29 10.61 26.53
N PRO A 274 -3.67 11.91 26.55
CA PRO A 274 -4.11 12.60 25.34
C PRO A 274 -2.95 12.94 24.41
N ASP A 275 -1.75 13.19 24.92
CA ASP A 275 -0.59 13.62 24.16
C ASP A 275 0.71 13.35 24.92
N VAL A 276 1.75 12.92 24.20
CA VAL A 276 3.09 12.65 24.72
C VAL A 276 4.12 13.70 24.28
N SER A 277 3.72 14.73 23.52
CA SER A 277 4.61 15.78 23.01
C SER A 277 5.37 16.53 24.10
N SER A 278 4.77 16.72 25.27
CA SER A 278 5.40 17.31 26.46
C SER A 278 6.37 16.37 27.19
N GLY A 279 6.53 15.13 26.71
CA GLY A 279 7.31 14.06 27.36
C GLY A 279 6.61 13.46 28.58
N VAL A 280 7.15 12.35 29.04
CA VAL A 280 6.72 11.74 30.31
C VAL A 280 7.61 12.27 31.45
N ALA A 281 7.01 12.86 32.45
CA ALA A 281 7.72 13.50 33.56
C ALA A 281 8.74 12.54 34.20
N GLY A 282 9.99 13.01 34.39
CA GLY A 282 11.06 12.29 35.08
C GLY A 282 11.80 11.26 34.26
N GLY A 283 11.69 11.25 32.90
CA GLY A 283 12.45 10.33 32.04
C GLY A 283 12.14 8.85 32.29
N ARG A 284 10.94 8.54 32.79
CA ARG A 284 10.54 7.17 33.14
C ARG A 284 10.19 6.37 31.88
N GLU A 285 10.68 5.14 31.84
CA GLU A 285 10.25 4.13 30.86
C GLU A 285 8.73 3.91 30.97
N THR A 286 8.02 4.01 29.83
CA THR A 286 6.56 3.92 29.85
C THR A 286 6.02 3.40 28.53
N VAL A 287 4.94 2.63 28.59
CA VAL A 287 4.08 2.26 27.47
C VAL A 287 2.81 3.10 27.55
N VAL A 288 2.50 3.83 26.49
CA VAL A 288 1.41 4.80 26.48
C VAL A 288 0.38 4.44 25.41
N SER A 289 -0.88 4.42 25.78
CA SER A 289 -1.99 4.56 24.83
C SER A 289 -2.24 6.05 24.66
N GLU A 290 -1.84 6.59 23.53
CA GLU A 290 -1.94 8.01 23.20
C GLU A 290 -3.14 8.27 22.32
N GLU A 291 -3.89 9.33 22.58
CA GLU A 291 -5.05 9.72 21.80
C GLU A 291 -4.64 10.34 20.46
N VAL A 292 -5.31 9.92 19.40
CA VAL A 292 -5.22 10.51 18.06
C VAL A 292 -6.63 10.86 17.58
N PHE A 293 -6.74 11.53 16.44
CA PHE A 293 -8.01 12.06 15.95
C PHE A 293 -9.13 11.00 15.84
N ASP A 294 -8.81 9.79 15.38
CA ASP A 294 -9.77 8.72 15.11
C ASP A 294 -9.61 7.47 16.00
N GLY A 295 -8.81 7.58 17.05
CA GLY A 295 -8.60 6.46 17.97
C GLY A 295 -7.38 6.63 18.87
N ARG A 296 -6.58 5.58 18.99
CA ARG A 296 -5.42 5.57 19.86
C ARG A 296 -4.23 4.85 19.21
N GLN A 297 -3.02 5.29 19.53
CA GLN A 297 -1.77 4.70 19.08
C GLN A 297 -0.92 4.19 20.23
N LEU A 298 -0.03 3.26 19.93
CA LEU A 298 0.97 2.78 20.87
C LEU A 298 2.21 3.68 20.83
N THR A 299 2.52 4.32 21.95
CA THR A 299 3.72 5.13 22.10
C THR A 299 4.61 4.55 23.20
N LEU A 300 5.86 4.24 22.83
CA LEU A 300 6.90 3.75 23.72
C LEU A 300 7.77 4.93 24.10
N VAL A 301 7.98 5.14 25.38
CA VAL A 301 8.70 6.30 25.90
C VAL A 301 9.89 5.87 26.74
N ASN A 302 11.06 6.49 26.49
CA ASN A 302 12.32 6.25 27.22
C ASN A 302 12.81 4.80 27.23
N MET A 303 12.42 3.98 26.25
CA MET A 303 12.90 2.60 26.10
C MET A 303 14.35 2.56 25.62
N LYS A 304 15.11 1.59 26.11
CA LYS A 304 16.50 1.35 25.73
C LYS A 304 16.72 -0.10 25.39
N GLN A 305 17.38 -0.37 24.27
CA GLN A 305 17.75 -1.73 23.86
C GLN A 305 16.55 -2.70 23.83
N LEU A 306 15.39 -2.20 23.40
CA LEU A 306 14.23 -3.03 23.15
C LEU A 306 14.34 -3.60 21.73
N ILE A 307 14.21 -4.91 21.60
CA ILE A 307 14.10 -5.58 20.30
C ILE A 307 12.67 -6.08 20.15
N ILE A 308 12.01 -5.70 19.09
CA ILE A 308 10.70 -6.22 18.65
C ILE A 308 10.95 -6.96 17.34
N GLU A 309 10.87 -8.27 17.37
CA GLU A 309 11.21 -9.12 16.26
C GLU A 309 10.05 -10.04 15.89
N GLY A 310 9.93 -10.39 14.62
CA GLY A 310 8.91 -11.29 14.13
C GLY A 310 9.46 -12.61 13.63
N GLU A 311 8.76 -13.70 13.90
CA GLU A 311 8.92 -14.93 13.15
C GLU A 311 8.20 -14.84 11.81
N GLN A 312 8.38 -15.82 10.95
CA GLN A 312 7.78 -15.90 9.62
C GLN A 312 6.28 -15.55 9.63
N ASN A 313 5.88 -14.63 8.75
CA ASN A 313 4.50 -14.14 8.57
C ASN A 313 3.88 -13.51 9.84
N SER A 314 4.69 -12.94 10.72
CA SER A 314 4.20 -12.18 11.86
C SER A 314 3.89 -10.72 11.49
N ARG A 315 2.84 -10.17 12.09
CA ARG A 315 2.34 -8.84 11.77
C ARG A 315 1.92 -8.07 13.00
N ILE A 316 2.11 -6.74 12.95
CA ILE A 316 1.53 -5.78 13.90
C ILE A 316 0.70 -4.77 13.10
N VAL A 317 -0.57 -4.61 13.48
CA VAL A 317 -1.49 -3.72 12.77
C VAL A 317 -2.30 -2.85 13.73
N VAL A 318 -2.80 -1.72 13.22
CA VAL A 318 -3.75 -0.83 13.89
C VAL A 318 -4.90 -0.46 12.95
N ASP A 319 -6.07 -0.13 13.50
CA ASP A 319 -7.23 0.29 12.73
C ASP A 319 -7.27 1.81 12.49
N PRO A 320 -6.98 2.67 13.50
CA PRO A 320 -7.07 4.12 13.33
C PRO A 320 -6.07 4.63 12.30
N ARG A 321 -6.53 5.43 11.36
CA ARG A 321 -5.74 5.91 10.22
C ARG A 321 -4.78 7.04 10.58
N TYR A 322 -5.07 7.77 11.68
CA TYR A 322 -4.21 8.83 12.22
C TYR A 322 -3.17 8.31 13.22
N ALA A 323 -3.20 7.02 13.55
CA ALA A 323 -2.28 6.40 14.49
C ALA A 323 -0.99 5.96 13.80
N PHE A 324 0.14 6.10 14.49
CA PHE A 324 1.30 5.25 14.22
C PHE A 324 1.00 3.81 14.66
N CYS A 325 1.48 2.85 13.89
CA CYS A 325 1.46 1.47 14.34
C CYS A 325 2.39 1.28 15.55
N LEU A 326 3.59 1.87 15.47
CA LEU A 326 4.55 1.96 16.57
C LEU A 326 5.16 3.35 16.62
N ARG A 327 5.06 4.04 17.75
CA ARG A 327 5.72 5.32 17.99
C ARG A 327 6.74 5.21 19.12
N PHE A 328 7.94 5.73 18.89
CA PHE A 328 9.06 5.75 19.83
C PHE A 328 9.39 7.20 20.20
N VAL A 329 9.40 7.54 21.47
CA VAL A 329 9.72 8.88 21.96
C VAL A 329 10.85 8.78 23.00
N ASP A 330 11.94 9.51 22.77
CA ASP A 330 13.13 9.47 23.63
C ASP A 330 13.72 8.03 23.78
N CYS A 331 13.49 7.16 22.78
CA CYS A 331 13.94 5.77 22.80
C CYS A 331 15.30 5.63 22.13
N ASN A 332 16.15 4.74 22.66
CA ASN A 332 17.52 4.58 22.23
C ASN A 332 17.88 3.12 21.99
N GLN A 333 18.58 2.85 20.88
CA GLN A 333 19.05 1.52 20.51
C GLN A 333 17.93 0.47 20.44
N CYS A 334 16.72 0.92 20.06
CA CYS A 334 15.60 0.01 19.85
C CYS A 334 15.61 -0.50 18.41
N THR A 335 15.26 -1.77 18.24
CA THR A 335 15.22 -2.44 16.95
C THR A 335 13.84 -3.03 16.68
N VAL A 336 13.34 -2.81 15.47
CA VAL A 336 12.17 -3.50 14.93
C VAL A 336 12.65 -4.34 13.76
N SER A 337 12.39 -5.65 13.77
CA SER A 337 12.91 -6.53 12.74
C SER A 337 11.97 -7.65 12.34
N ASN A 338 12.07 -8.09 11.09
CA ASN A 338 11.39 -9.26 10.53
C ASN A 338 9.85 -9.19 10.67
N LEU A 339 9.26 -8.00 10.62
CA LEU A 339 7.82 -7.77 10.82
C LEU A 339 7.17 -7.12 9.61
N THR A 340 5.94 -7.50 9.36
CA THR A 340 5.02 -6.73 8.52
C THR A 340 4.20 -5.81 9.43
N ILE A 341 4.25 -4.50 9.18
CA ILE A 341 3.63 -3.49 10.04
C ILE A 341 2.80 -2.54 9.18
N GLY A 342 1.56 -2.30 9.57
CA GLY A 342 0.70 -1.41 8.81
C GLY A 342 -0.68 -1.20 9.39
N HIS A 343 -1.55 -0.59 8.60
CA HIS A 343 -2.94 -0.35 8.97
C HIS A 343 -3.84 -1.45 8.41
N THR A 344 -4.92 -1.77 9.14
CA THR A 344 -5.93 -2.73 8.65
C THR A 344 -6.71 -2.17 7.49
N GLU A 345 -6.87 -0.85 7.42
CA GLU A 345 -7.52 -0.13 6.32
C GLU A 345 -6.64 1.02 5.82
N GLY A 346 -6.45 1.12 4.51
CA GLY A 346 -5.81 2.27 3.87
C GLY A 346 -6.72 3.51 3.92
N GLY A 347 -6.14 4.71 3.81
CA GLY A 347 -6.93 5.93 3.75
C GLY A 347 -6.12 7.23 3.82
N TYR A 348 -6.79 8.35 3.60
CA TYR A 348 -6.23 9.71 3.60
C TYR A 348 -6.20 10.24 5.03
N CYS A 349 -5.09 10.11 5.74
CA CYS A 349 -5.01 10.52 7.14
C CYS A 349 -3.60 10.94 7.56
N GLN A 350 -3.46 11.41 8.82
CA GLN A 350 -2.21 11.96 9.35
C GLN A 350 -1.49 11.02 10.32
N GLY A 351 -1.51 9.71 10.08
CA GLY A 351 -0.75 8.74 10.86
C GLY A 351 0.23 7.97 9.99
N GLY A 352 1.42 7.70 10.51
CA GLY A 352 2.46 6.92 9.83
C GLY A 352 2.48 5.46 10.28
N VAL A 353 3.41 4.68 9.71
CA VAL A 353 3.61 3.30 10.17
C VAL A 353 4.53 3.29 11.39
N ILE A 354 5.72 3.88 11.27
CA ILE A 354 6.65 4.02 12.39
C ILE A 354 7.01 5.48 12.58
N GLY A 355 6.85 5.97 13.82
CA GLY A 355 7.28 7.30 14.24
C GLY A 355 8.41 7.23 15.26
N VAL A 356 9.44 8.08 15.12
CA VAL A 356 10.50 8.22 16.11
C VAL A 356 10.76 9.68 16.39
N THR A 357 10.62 10.06 17.66
CA THR A 357 10.86 11.43 18.11
C THR A 357 12.00 11.44 19.12
N ARG A 358 13.09 12.21 18.88
CA ARG A 358 14.25 12.38 19.76
C ARG A 358 14.93 11.05 20.14
N GLY A 359 15.03 10.14 19.16
CA GLY A 359 15.68 8.84 19.38
C GLY A 359 17.15 8.84 18.97
N TRP A 360 17.89 7.85 19.45
CA TRP A 360 19.27 7.62 19.10
C TRP A 360 19.54 6.14 18.79
N ARG A 361 20.19 5.86 17.62
CA ARG A 361 20.54 4.52 17.13
C ARG A 361 19.37 3.54 17.11
N ASN A 362 18.18 4.00 16.73
CA ASN A 362 17.06 3.12 16.49
C ASN A 362 17.11 2.55 15.07
N MET A 363 16.62 1.35 14.88
CA MET A 363 16.75 0.61 13.63
C MET A 363 15.44 -0.10 13.24
N VAL A 364 15.20 -0.17 11.93
CA VAL A 364 14.20 -1.05 11.34
C VAL A 364 14.91 -1.94 10.32
N ILE A 365 14.78 -3.26 10.47
CA ILE A 365 15.53 -4.22 9.68
C ILE A 365 14.59 -5.30 9.13
N ASN A 366 14.79 -5.71 7.87
CA ASN A 366 14.05 -6.78 7.22
C ASN A 366 12.54 -6.69 7.47
N SER A 367 11.97 -5.49 7.36
CA SER A 367 10.58 -5.25 7.71
C SER A 367 9.81 -4.64 6.56
N ASP A 368 8.50 -4.89 6.55
CA ASP A 368 7.58 -4.46 5.52
C ASP A 368 6.60 -3.44 6.11
N LEU A 369 6.76 -2.16 5.74
CA LEU A 369 5.98 -1.05 6.25
C LEU A 369 4.96 -0.62 5.18
N TYR A 370 3.66 -0.66 5.47
CA TYR A 370 2.64 -0.45 4.45
C TYR A 370 1.37 0.24 4.91
N GLY A 371 0.64 0.79 3.94
CA GLY A 371 -0.78 1.14 4.07
C GLY A 371 -1.09 2.19 5.12
N CYS A 372 -0.28 3.24 5.20
CA CYS A 372 -0.52 4.35 6.12
C CYS A 372 -1.28 5.51 5.47
N GLY A 373 -1.86 6.34 6.33
CA GLY A 373 -2.52 7.58 5.91
C GLY A 373 -1.59 8.72 5.59
N THR A 374 -0.30 8.66 5.98
CA THR A 374 0.71 9.68 5.64
C THR A 374 2.01 9.05 5.17
N TYR A 375 3.03 9.01 6.01
CA TYR A 375 4.36 8.53 5.66
C TYR A 375 4.63 7.16 6.28
N GLY A 376 5.31 6.30 5.55
CA GLY A 376 5.77 5.02 6.10
C GLY A 376 6.69 5.18 7.30
N LEU A 377 7.53 6.22 7.27
CA LEU A 377 8.46 6.56 8.34
C LEU A 377 8.42 8.06 8.64
N GLU A 378 8.22 8.44 9.90
CA GLU A 378 8.31 9.81 10.37
C GLU A 378 9.36 9.94 11.48
N LEU A 379 10.39 10.75 11.24
CA LEU A 379 11.49 10.97 12.16
C LEU A 379 11.60 12.44 12.54
N GLU A 380 11.68 12.75 13.83
CA GLU A 380 11.86 14.10 14.33
C GLU A 380 12.95 14.15 15.41
N GLY A 381 13.96 15.01 15.22
CA GLY A 381 15.06 15.18 16.17
C GLY A 381 15.85 13.92 16.47
N THR A 382 15.89 12.98 15.53
CA THR A 382 16.45 11.65 15.67
C THR A 382 17.91 11.65 15.20
N ASN A 383 18.78 10.93 15.92
CA ASN A 383 20.18 10.77 15.56
C ASN A 383 20.50 9.29 15.28
N SER A 384 21.23 9.04 14.19
CA SER A 384 21.69 7.70 13.79
C SER A 384 20.55 6.68 13.64
N PHE A 385 19.56 7.01 12.84
CA PHE A 385 18.51 6.06 12.48
C PHE A 385 18.91 5.21 11.27
N SER A 386 18.62 3.92 11.30
CA SER A 386 18.89 3.01 10.18
C SER A 386 17.64 2.26 9.75
N LEU A 387 17.35 2.30 8.45
CA LEU A 387 16.39 1.43 7.77
C LEU A 387 17.19 0.47 6.87
N TYR A 388 17.12 -0.82 7.12
CA TYR A 388 17.95 -1.80 6.44
C TYR A 388 17.11 -2.94 5.86
N SER A 389 17.35 -3.30 4.60
CA SER A 389 16.66 -4.40 3.89
C SER A 389 15.14 -4.40 4.07
N SER A 390 14.52 -3.22 4.04
CA SER A 390 13.11 -3.04 4.37
C SER A 390 12.34 -2.40 3.22
N ASN A 391 11.02 -2.56 3.24
CA ASN A 391 10.14 -1.93 2.26
C ASN A 391 9.31 -0.84 2.92
N ILE A 392 8.99 0.22 2.15
CA ILE A 392 7.92 1.18 2.48
C ILE A 392 7.03 1.31 1.25
N HIS A 393 5.76 0.98 1.38
CA HIS A 393 4.85 0.97 0.24
C HIS A 393 3.39 1.22 0.61
N ASP A 394 2.61 1.57 -0.41
CA ASP A 394 1.17 1.85 -0.30
C ASP A 394 0.84 2.96 0.71
N CYS A 395 1.78 3.89 0.93
CA CYS A 395 1.61 5.05 1.79
C CYS A 395 1.00 6.22 0.99
N THR A 396 -0.04 6.86 1.54
CA THR A 396 -0.85 7.82 0.79
C THR A 396 -0.16 9.18 0.62
N TYR A 397 0.59 9.66 1.61
CA TYR A 397 1.29 10.97 1.49
C TYR A 397 2.75 10.84 1.12
N GLY A 398 3.35 9.69 1.36
CA GLY A 398 4.71 9.50 0.96
C GLY A 398 5.49 8.44 1.75
N ILE A 399 6.75 8.38 1.45
CA ILE A 399 7.69 7.38 1.98
C ILE A 399 8.17 7.79 3.36
N MET A 400 8.74 9.02 3.46
CA MET A 400 9.38 9.51 4.68
C MET A 400 9.13 10.98 4.92
N GLN A 401 8.95 11.35 6.18
CA GLN A 401 9.07 12.72 6.66
C GLN A 401 10.19 12.80 7.71
N LEU A 402 11.17 13.64 7.44
CA LEU A 402 12.37 13.79 8.26
C LEU A 402 12.49 15.24 8.74
N ARG A 403 12.57 15.48 10.05
CA ARG A 403 12.70 16.83 10.63
C ARG A 403 13.82 16.89 11.64
N ASN A 404 14.79 17.78 11.42
CA ASN A 404 15.91 18.02 12.34
C ASN A 404 16.63 16.73 12.75
N CYS A 405 16.83 15.80 11.79
CA CYS A 405 17.51 14.53 12.03
C CYS A 405 18.97 14.59 11.62
N GLU A 406 19.76 13.70 12.22
CA GLU A 406 21.18 13.53 11.92
C GLU A 406 21.47 12.06 11.62
N ALA A 407 22.24 11.79 10.54
CA ALA A 407 22.67 10.46 10.12
C ALA A 407 21.49 9.46 9.96
N VAL A 408 20.58 9.76 9.05
CA VAL A 408 19.50 8.85 8.66
C VAL A 408 19.96 8.03 7.46
N HIS A 409 20.09 6.72 7.63
CA HIS A 409 20.58 5.82 6.60
C HIS A 409 19.50 4.82 6.19
N SER A 410 19.27 4.72 4.88
CA SER A 410 18.43 3.68 4.26
C SER A 410 19.31 2.85 3.34
N THR A 411 19.44 1.55 3.61
CA THR A 411 20.32 0.66 2.87
C THR A 411 19.58 -0.58 2.42
N HIS A 412 19.73 -0.97 1.15
CA HIS A 412 19.07 -2.14 0.51
C HIS A 412 17.53 -2.09 0.60
N CYS A 413 16.91 -0.91 0.57
CA CYS A 413 15.48 -0.73 0.76
C CYS A 413 14.72 -0.57 -0.56
N ASP A 414 13.45 -0.97 -0.54
CA ASP A 414 12.51 -0.76 -1.64
C ASP A 414 11.41 0.22 -1.23
N PHE A 415 11.21 1.25 -2.06
CA PHE A 415 10.19 2.27 -1.90
C PHE A 415 9.29 2.28 -3.12
N PHE A 416 8.03 1.84 -2.97
CA PHE A 416 7.15 1.65 -4.11
C PHE A 416 5.67 1.83 -3.78
N ASN A 417 4.85 2.14 -4.79
CA ASN A 417 3.41 2.37 -4.67
C ASN A 417 3.01 3.46 -3.66
N ASN A 418 3.93 4.38 -3.35
CA ASN A 418 3.61 5.53 -2.51
C ASN A 418 3.12 6.68 -3.39
N ARG A 419 2.19 7.51 -2.90
CA ARG A 419 1.50 8.48 -3.75
C ARG A 419 1.07 9.73 -3.00
N GLU A 420 0.63 10.71 -3.77
CA GLU A 420 0.01 11.99 -3.54
C GLU A 420 0.97 13.15 -3.41
N TYR A 421 1.58 13.41 -2.28
CA TYR A 421 2.36 14.65 -2.09
C TYR A 421 3.85 14.46 -2.41
N THR A 422 4.69 15.17 -1.72
CA THR A 422 6.13 14.93 -1.71
C THR A 422 6.42 13.59 -1.05
N LEU A 423 7.13 12.71 -1.75
CA LEU A 423 7.31 11.34 -1.27
C LEU A 423 8.36 11.21 -0.17
N ILE A 424 9.44 11.98 -0.25
CA ILE A 424 10.44 12.09 0.83
C ILE A 424 10.64 13.57 1.12
N GLU A 425 10.17 13.99 2.28
CA GLU A 425 10.33 15.36 2.77
C GLU A 425 11.38 15.40 3.87
N SER A 426 12.37 16.27 3.73
CA SER A 426 13.46 16.43 4.70
C SER A 426 13.72 17.90 5.00
N GLN A 427 13.59 18.27 6.27
CA GLN A 427 13.78 19.62 6.75
C GLN A 427 14.78 19.67 7.90
N GLY A 428 15.86 20.44 7.76
CA GLY A 428 16.89 20.63 8.77
C GLY A 428 17.72 19.37 9.06
N CYS A 429 17.68 18.36 8.17
CA CYS A 429 18.41 17.10 8.38
C CYS A 429 19.83 17.15 7.78
N VAL A 430 20.77 16.43 8.41
CA VAL A 430 22.17 16.31 7.96
C VAL A 430 22.55 14.84 7.89
N GLY A 431 23.31 14.47 6.83
CA GLY A 431 23.82 13.10 6.67
C GLY A 431 22.73 12.08 6.36
N THR A 432 21.74 12.46 5.55
CA THR A 432 20.76 11.51 5.02
C THR A 432 21.36 10.77 3.82
N VAL A 433 21.35 9.44 3.89
CA VAL A 433 21.95 8.55 2.90
C VAL A 433 20.96 7.48 2.46
N PHE A 434 20.88 7.28 1.16
CA PHE A 434 20.23 6.11 0.55
C PHE A 434 21.32 5.32 -0.19
N GLU A 435 21.52 4.08 0.23
CA GLU A 435 22.51 3.20 -0.34
C GLU A 435 21.84 1.94 -0.89
N ASP A 436 22.11 1.62 -2.14
CA ASP A 436 21.59 0.43 -2.81
C ASP A 436 20.05 0.26 -2.71
N CYS A 437 19.33 1.40 -2.74
CA CYS A 437 17.87 1.45 -2.64
C CYS A 437 17.21 1.50 -4.01
N ARG A 438 15.96 1.01 -4.09
CA ARG A 438 15.12 1.11 -5.28
C ARG A 438 13.89 1.98 -5.00
N PHE A 439 13.62 2.88 -5.93
CA PHE A 439 12.42 3.72 -5.96
C PHE A 439 11.66 3.41 -7.24
N TYR A 440 10.46 2.86 -7.16
CA TYR A 440 9.69 2.49 -8.35
C TYR A 440 8.18 2.51 -8.09
N ALA A 441 7.41 2.71 -9.16
CA ALA A 441 5.95 2.77 -9.10
C ALA A 441 5.42 3.75 -8.04
N ASN A 442 6.11 4.88 -7.84
CA ASN A 442 5.67 5.95 -6.95
C ASN A 442 5.03 7.09 -7.77
N TRP A 443 4.03 7.76 -7.22
CA TRP A 443 3.25 8.82 -7.88
C TRP A 443 3.04 10.02 -6.94
N GLY A 444 4.11 10.75 -6.64
CA GLY A 444 3.98 11.99 -5.87
C GLY A 444 3.63 13.16 -6.78
N ASP A 445 2.61 13.91 -6.44
CA ASP A 445 2.18 15.09 -7.21
C ASP A 445 3.21 16.22 -7.21
N ALA A 446 4.04 16.32 -6.16
CA ALA A 446 5.06 17.34 -6.06
C ALA A 446 6.45 16.85 -6.46
N ALA A 447 7.08 16.00 -5.65
CA ALA A 447 8.44 15.53 -5.90
C ALA A 447 8.72 14.19 -5.22
N LEU A 448 9.70 13.43 -5.75
CA LEU A 448 10.24 12.27 -5.06
C LEU A 448 11.12 12.72 -3.87
N PHE A 449 12.01 13.67 -4.08
CA PHE A 449 12.93 14.19 -3.07
C PHE A 449 12.69 15.69 -2.86
N ASN A 450 12.38 16.10 -1.64
CA ASN A 450 12.29 17.49 -1.22
C ASN A 450 13.15 17.72 0.01
N PHE A 451 14.41 18.11 -0.23
CA PHE A 451 15.42 18.32 0.79
C PHE A 451 15.81 19.79 0.84
N ASP A 452 16.02 20.32 2.02
CA ASP A 452 16.59 21.65 2.25
C ASP A 452 18.12 21.61 2.54
N ARG A 453 18.68 20.40 2.67
CA ARG A 453 20.11 20.13 2.87
C ARG A 453 20.59 19.06 1.91
N GLU A 454 21.91 18.90 1.84
CA GLU A 454 22.55 17.86 1.03
C GLU A 454 22.17 16.45 1.53
N PHE A 455 21.95 15.54 0.59
CA PHE A 455 21.72 14.13 0.81
C PHE A 455 22.49 13.27 -0.19
N ILE A 456 22.64 12.00 0.10
CA ILE A 456 23.48 11.10 -0.70
C ILE A 456 22.63 9.98 -1.30
N LEU A 457 22.79 9.75 -2.61
CA LEU A 457 22.37 8.53 -3.28
C LEU A 457 23.60 7.75 -3.73
N MET A 458 23.72 6.48 -3.35
CA MET A 458 24.84 5.62 -3.68
C MET A 458 24.33 4.24 -4.10
N GLY A 459 24.62 3.82 -5.34
CA GLY A 459 24.18 2.54 -5.89
C GLY A 459 22.66 2.39 -6.08
N CYS A 460 21.91 3.47 -5.98
CA CYS A 460 20.46 3.46 -6.04
C CYS A 460 19.91 3.32 -7.47
N ALA A 461 18.73 2.73 -7.59
CA ALA A 461 17.96 2.67 -8.84
C ALA A 461 16.64 3.42 -8.68
N VAL A 462 16.44 4.47 -9.47
CA VAL A 462 15.26 5.34 -9.44
C VAL A 462 14.52 5.24 -10.77
N TYR A 463 13.34 4.65 -10.73
CA TYR A 463 12.44 4.50 -11.86
C TYR A 463 11.29 5.50 -11.71
N HIS A 464 11.25 6.51 -12.60
CA HIS A 464 10.38 7.67 -12.45
C HIS A 464 9.68 8.09 -13.77
N PRO A 465 8.86 7.21 -14.39
CA PRO A 465 8.27 7.49 -15.71
C PRO A 465 7.47 8.80 -15.76
N THR A 466 6.85 9.20 -14.64
CA THR A 466 6.06 10.42 -14.53
C THR A 466 6.41 11.27 -13.31
N GLN A 467 7.39 10.83 -12.51
CA GLN A 467 7.70 11.44 -11.22
C GLN A 467 8.72 12.56 -11.34
N ASN A 468 8.40 13.75 -10.84
CA ASN A 468 9.38 14.80 -10.62
C ASN A 468 10.38 14.38 -9.53
N LEU A 469 11.66 14.41 -9.83
CA LEU A 469 12.72 14.03 -8.89
C LEU A 469 12.96 15.07 -7.78
N GLY A 470 12.61 16.33 -8.00
CA GLY A 470 12.70 17.40 -7.00
C GLY A 470 14.11 17.96 -6.82
N THR A 471 14.61 18.02 -5.59
CA THR A 471 15.84 18.75 -5.19
C THR A 471 17.14 18.00 -5.50
N MET A 472 17.26 17.46 -6.72
CA MET A 472 18.44 16.71 -7.16
C MET A 472 19.72 17.55 -7.22
N ASN A 473 19.62 18.88 -7.24
CA ASN A 473 20.77 19.79 -7.14
C ASN A 473 21.44 19.73 -5.75
N LEU A 474 20.77 19.20 -4.72
CA LEU A 474 21.33 18.98 -3.39
C LEU A 474 21.79 17.51 -3.19
N CYS A 475 21.61 16.66 -4.21
CA CYS A 475 21.98 15.26 -4.14
C CYS A 475 23.46 15.07 -4.49
N ASP A 476 24.24 14.57 -3.56
CA ASP A 476 25.56 14.01 -3.84
C ASP A 476 25.42 12.54 -4.33
N GLN A 477 26.11 12.23 -5.41
CA GLN A 477 26.06 10.93 -6.09
C GLN A 477 27.44 10.29 -6.19
N PRO A 478 28.06 9.92 -5.07
CA PRO A 478 29.42 9.42 -5.06
C PRO A 478 29.56 8.11 -5.87
N GLY A 479 30.56 8.08 -6.73
CA GLY A 479 30.93 6.88 -7.49
C GLY A 479 30.04 6.56 -8.70
N ALA A 480 29.13 7.45 -9.10
CA ALA A 480 28.33 7.36 -10.34
C ALA A 480 27.67 5.97 -10.60
N LYS A 481 27.30 5.23 -9.55
CA LYS A 481 26.64 3.92 -9.66
C LYS A 481 25.11 4.00 -9.62
N ASN A 482 24.54 5.21 -9.47
CA ASN A 482 23.11 5.41 -9.48
C ASN A 482 22.55 5.22 -10.90
N PHE A 483 21.35 4.65 -10.96
CA PHE A 483 20.62 4.42 -12.19
C PHE A 483 19.29 5.18 -12.13
N PHE A 484 19.03 6.00 -13.15
CA PHE A 484 17.77 6.74 -13.31
C PHE A 484 17.11 6.32 -14.61
N SER A 485 15.83 6.04 -14.57
CA SER A 485 15.06 5.61 -15.74
C SER A 485 13.68 6.24 -15.75
N GLU A 486 13.30 6.80 -16.90
CA GLU A 486 11.92 7.23 -17.19
C GLU A 486 11.02 6.04 -17.57
N ASN A 487 11.60 4.85 -17.71
CA ASN A 487 10.83 3.63 -17.89
C ASN A 487 10.48 3.01 -16.53
N PRO A 488 9.34 2.30 -16.43
CA PRO A 488 9.03 1.54 -15.23
C PRO A 488 10.09 0.44 -14.98
N LEU A 489 10.20 0.01 -13.73
CA LEU A 489 11.07 -1.12 -13.39
C LEU A 489 10.64 -2.38 -14.15
N ASP A 490 11.60 -3.06 -14.78
CA ASP A 490 11.34 -4.34 -15.42
C ASP A 490 10.81 -5.36 -14.39
N LYS A 491 9.73 -6.02 -14.75
CA LYS A 491 9.02 -6.95 -13.87
C LYS A 491 9.87 -8.15 -13.44
N ASN A 492 10.82 -8.55 -14.26
CA ASN A 492 11.74 -9.65 -13.92
C ASN A 492 12.71 -9.28 -12.78
N ILE A 493 12.87 -7.99 -12.50
CA ILE A 493 13.76 -7.45 -11.47
C ILE A 493 12.95 -6.96 -10.22
N GLN A 494 11.62 -7.01 -10.24
CA GLN A 494 10.80 -6.50 -9.13
C GLN A 494 10.97 -7.30 -7.83
N SER A 495 11.19 -8.61 -7.90
CA SER A 495 11.52 -9.40 -6.73
C SER A 495 13.03 -9.39 -6.52
N ARG A 496 13.50 -8.86 -5.40
CA ARG A 496 14.88 -9.04 -4.98
C ARG A 496 15.07 -10.46 -4.48
N GLU A 497 16.07 -11.15 -5.01
CA GLU A 497 16.51 -12.40 -4.43
C GLU A 497 17.24 -12.11 -3.10
N ILE A 498 17.01 -12.97 -2.11
CA ILE A 498 17.75 -12.93 -0.86
C ILE A 498 19.01 -13.75 -1.08
N GLY A 499 20.17 -13.10 -0.93
CA GLY A 499 21.46 -13.76 -1.01
C GLY A 499 21.66 -14.79 0.12
N PRO A 500 22.73 -15.60 0.02
CA PRO A 500 23.03 -16.61 1.04
C PRO A 500 23.26 -16.07 2.45
N ASP A 501 23.57 -14.80 2.55
CA ASP A 501 23.78 -14.03 3.79
C ASP A 501 22.46 -13.49 4.42
N GLY A 502 21.33 -13.74 3.77
CA GLY A 502 20.02 -13.25 4.20
C GLY A 502 19.71 -11.82 3.77
N HIS A 503 20.53 -11.22 2.92
CA HIS A 503 20.35 -9.86 2.40
C HIS A 503 19.88 -9.87 0.94
N TYR A 504 19.22 -8.80 0.54
CA TYR A 504 18.83 -8.62 -0.86
C TYR A 504 20.05 -8.41 -1.76
N VAL A 505 19.99 -8.90 -2.99
CA VAL A 505 20.91 -8.48 -4.04
C VAL A 505 20.80 -6.97 -4.27
N ASN A 506 21.78 -6.38 -4.98
CA ASN A 506 21.86 -4.92 -5.14
C ASN A 506 20.59 -4.31 -5.78
N ALA A 507 20.49 -2.99 -5.78
CA ALA A 507 19.31 -2.26 -6.25
C ALA A 507 18.99 -2.51 -7.74
N ARG A 508 19.95 -2.99 -8.53
CA ARG A 508 19.77 -3.31 -9.95
C ARG A 508 19.40 -4.78 -10.19
N GLY A 509 19.38 -5.62 -9.17
CA GLY A 509 19.12 -7.05 -9.30
C GLY A 509 20.34 -7.86 -9.78
N GLU A 510 21.56 -7.32 -9.62
CA GLU A 510 22.83 -7.96 -10.03
C GLU A 510 23.48 -8.72 -8.86
#